data_77f9c0ce61a6117be74fe6a7d531af5b
#
_entry.id   77f9c0ce61a6117be74fe6a7d531af5b
#
_cell.length_a   1.000
_cell.length_b   1.000
_cell.length_c   1.000
_cell.angle_alpha   90.00
_cell.angle_beta   90.00
_cell.angle_gamma   90.00
#
_symmetry.space_group_name_H-M   'P 1'
#
loop_
_entity.id
_entity.type
_entity.pdbx_description
1 polymer ?
#
loop_
_entity_poly.entity_id
_entity_poly.type
_entity_poly.pdbx_seq_one_letter_code
_entity_poly.pdbx_strand_id
1 'polypeptide(L)'
;IGDSAALVSLGGTFSDRQITGVMERFPNARAFDCFDNDLAGRIYGLRMMALQEGIRMKISRTDGGIRIEAKGKVFEPDMERPLLAQVARQLNIRYRMGQWLPPKAFKDWNDCLLNRPMEPVISQHKEEREQNLSEQRNKGRKI
;
A
#
# COMPACT_ATOMS: atom_id res chain seq x y z
N ILE A 1 -18.12 -23.22 16.21
CA ILE A 1 -16.87 -23.02 15.45
C ILE A 1 -16.10 -21.96 16.17
N GLY A 2 -15.08 -22.38 16.81
CA GLY A 2 -14.12 -21.39 17.25
C GLY A 2 -13.53 -20.70 16.02
N ASP A 3 -14.05 -19.55 15.69
CA ASP A 3 -13.38 -18.70 14.71
C ASP A 3 -12.08 -18.22 15.36
N SER A 4 -11.05 -19.04 15.22
CA SER A 4 -9.73 -18.69 15.70
C SER A 4 -9.03 -17.86 14.65
N ALA A 5 -8.65 -16.64 15.01
CA ALA A 5 -7.82 -15.79 14.21
C ALA A 5 -6.45 -15.65 14.86
N ALA A 6 -5.40 -15.72 14.05
CA ALA A 6 -4.06 -15.39 14.48
C ALA A 6 -3.70 -13.99 13.99
N LEU A 7 -3.26 -13.14 14.90
CA LEU A 7 -2.69 -11.84 14.57
C LEU A 7 -1.17 -11.98 14.52
N VAL A 8 -0.60 -11.60 13.38
CA VAL A 8 0.85 -11.65 13.19
C VAL A 8 1.37 -10.24 12.92
N SER A 9 2.25 -9.76 13.78
CA SER A 9 2.97 -8.51 13.55
C SER A 9 4.32 -8.81 12.90
N LEU A 10 4.59 -8.16 11.78
CA LEU A 10 5.85 -8.32 11.06
C LEU A 10 6.89 -7.26 11.45
N GLY A 11 6.51 -6.29 12.29
CA GLY A 11 7.42 -5.29 12.87
C GLY A 11 8.10 -4.40 11.84
N GLY A 12 7.40 -3.40 11.33
CA GLY A 12 7.97 -2.43 10.38
C GLY A 12 8.30 -3.02 9.01
N THR A 13 9.57 -3.00 8.62
CA THR A 13 10.02 -3.57 7.34
C THR A 13 10.19 -5.08 7.46
N PHE A 14 9.64 -5.84 6.53
CA PHE A 14 9.72 -7.29 6.54
C PHE A 14 10.17 -7.86 5.19
N SER A 15 10.69 -9.08 5.24
CA SER A 15 11.16 -9.81 4.07
C SER A 15 10.11 -10.80 3.55
N ASP A 16 10.27 -11.21 2.30
CA ASP A 16 9.45 -12.27 1.70
C ASP A 16 9.53 -13.58 2.50
N ARG A 17 10.69 -13.88 3.06
CA ARG A 17 10.90 -15.05 3.90
C ARG A 17 10.03 -15.04 5.16
N GLN A 18 9.82 -13.89 5.78
CA GLN A 18 8.94 -13.75 6.94
C GLN A 18 7.48 -14.04 6.56
N ILE A 19 7.00 -13.50 5.44
CA ILE A 19 5.65 -13.76 4.94
C ILE A 19 5.48 -15.25 4.61
N THR A 20 6.44 -15.83 3.91
CA THR A 20 6.42 -17.26 3.57
C THR A 20 6.39 -18.13 4.82
N GLY A 21 7.18 -17.79 5.84
CA GLY A 21 7.17 -18.48 7.13
C GLY A 21 5.81 -18.45 7.83
N VAL A 22 5.12 -17.30 7.79
CA VAL A 22 3.77 -17.18 8.34
C VAL A 22 2.77 -18.06 7.58
N MET A 23 2.83 -18.05 6.25
CA MET A 23 1.95 -18.87 5.41
C MET A 23 2.17 -20.38 5.65
N GLU A 24 3.42 -20.79 5.80
CA GLU A 24 3.77 -22.18 6.14
C GLU A 24 3.27 -22.60 7.52
N ARG A 25 3.29 -21.68 8.48
CA ARG A 25 2.77 -21.90 9.83
C ARG A 25 1.25 -22.08 9.85
N PHE A 26 0.53 -21.42 8.97
CA PHE A 26 -0.92 -21.43 8.90
C PHE A 26 -1.42 -21.79 7.48
N PRO A 27 -1.15 -23.00 7.00
CA PRO A 27 -1.38 -23.37 5.59
C PRO A 27 -2.86 -23.37 5.17
N ASN A 28 -3.78 -23.53 6.10
CA ASN A 28 -5.21 -23.57 5.83
C ASN A 28 -5.94 -22.27 6.19
N ALA A 29 -5.22 -21.28 6.69
CA ALA A 29 -5.81 -20.00 7.04
C ALA A 29 -6.00 -19.11 5.82
N ARG A 30 -7.10 -18.39 5.79
CA ARG A 30 -7.25 -17.27 4.87
C ARG A 30 -6.49 -16.06 5.41
N ALA A 31 -5.58 -15.52 4.60
CA ALA A 31 -4.79 -14.36 4.98
C ALA A 31 -5.55 -13.06 4.72
N PHE A 32 -5.41 -12.12 5.63
CA PHE A 32 -5.84 -10.73 5.45
C PHE A 32 -4.67 -9.83 5.75
N ASP A 33 -4.38 -8.90 4.84
CA ASP A 33 -3.45 -7.84 5.17
C ASP A 33 -4.17 -6.70 5.89
N CYS A 34 -3.51 -6.13 6.88
CA CYS A 34 -3.96 -4.96 7.64
C CYS A 34 -2.90 -3.86 7.54
N PHE A 35 -2.23 -3.76 6.42
CA PHE A 35 -1.18 -2.77 6.19
C PHE A 35 -1.75 -1.34 6.11
N ASP A 36 -0.85 -0.38 6.21
CA ASP A 36 -1.19 1.04 6.18
C ASP A 36 -1.78 1.47 4.82
N ASN A 37 -2.54 2.56 4.83
CA ASN A 37 -3.09 3.21 3.63
C ASN A 37 -2.06 4.08 2.89
N ASP A 38 -0.78 3.83 3.06
CA ASP A 38 0.27 4.52 2.33
C ASP A 38 0.83 3.67 1.18
N LEU A 39 1.73 4.24 0.40
CA LEU A 39 2.32 3.55 -0.74
C LEU A 39 3.07 2.28 -0.31
N ALA A 40 3.81 2.34 0.78
CA ALA A 40 4.54 1.18 1.31
C ALA A 40 3.59 0.04 1.69
N GLY A 41 2.51 0.33 2.40
CA GLY A 41 1.50 -0.66 2.78
C GLY A 41 0.83 -1.29 1.57
N ARG A 42 0.54 -0.49 0.55
CA ARG A 42 -0.05 -0.99 -0.71
C ARG A 42 0.91 -1.89 -1.49
N ILE A 43 2.19 -1.54 -1.53
CA ILE A 43 3.23 -2.40 -2.13
C ILE A 43 3.37 -3.71 -1.35
N TYR A 44 3.34 -3.68 -0.04
CA TYR A 44 3.38 -4.89 0.79
C TYR A 44 2.19 -5.80 0.53
N GLY A 45 1.00 -5.26 0.34
CA GLY A 45 -0.18 -6.03 -0.04
C GLY A 45 0.01 -6.76 -1.37
N LEU A 46 0.56 -6.09 -2.38
CA LEU A 46 0.89 -6.71 -3.67
C LEU A 46 1.95 -7.81 -3.54
N ARG A 47 3.00 -7.58 -2.76
CA ARG A 47 4.04 -8.58 -2.52
C ARG A 47 3.48 -9.82 -1.82
N MET A 48 2.63 -9.62 -0.83
CA MET A 48 1.97 -10.73 -0.13
C MET A 48 1.07 -11.53 -1.08
N MET A 49 0.29 -10.87 -1.92
CA MET A 49 -0.52 -11.53 -2.95
C MET A 49 0.35 -12.36 -3.90
N ALA A 50 1.44 -11.77 -4.40
CA ALA A 50 2.35 -12.44 -5.31
C ALA A 50 2.97 -13.69 -4.69
N LEU A 51 3.42 -13.60 -3.44
CA LEU A 51 3.99 -14.73 -2.71
C LEU A 51 2.97 -15.83 -2.48
N GLN A 52 1.75 -15.47 -2.09
CA GLN A 52 0.70 -16.43 -1.83
C GLN A 52 0.25 -17.18 -3.09
N GLU A 53 0.23 -16.51 -4.22
CA GLU A 53 -0.15 -17.10 -5.51
C GLU A 53 1.04 -17.65 -6.32
N GLY A 54 2.24 -17.64 -5.75
CA GLY A 54 3.44 -18.19 -6.37
C GLY A 54 3.91 -17.42 -7.60
N ILE A 55 3.70 -16.11 -7.65
CA ILE A 55 4.03 -15.26 -8.80
C ILE A 55 5.30 -14.48 -8.50
N ARG A 56 6.24 -14.50 -9.42
CA ARG A 56 7.37 -13.58 -9.40
C ARG A 56 6.90 -12.21 -9.86
N MET A 57 7.05 -11.22 -8.99
CA MET A 57 6.64 -9.85 -9.23
C MET A 57 7.76 -8.90 -8.84
N LYS A 58 8.16 -8.06 -9.78
CA LYS A 58 9.07 -6.96 -9.52
C LYS A 58 8.27 -5.67 -9.46
N ILE A 59 8.40 -4.95 -8.36
CA ILE A 59 7.73 -3.68 -8.14
C ILE A 59 8.79 -2.59 -8.01
N SER A 60 8.70 -1.58 -8.84
CA SER A 60 9.58 -0.41 -8.83
C SER A 60 8.75 0.85 -8.60
N ARG A 61 9.28 1.79 -7.84
CA ARG A 61 8.63 3.09 -7.65
C ARG A 61 8.88 3.99 -8.87
N THR A 62 7.86 4.73 -9.25
CA THR A 62 7.91 5.75 -10.31
C THR A 62 7.52 7.12 -9.76
N ASP A 63 7.58 8.16 -10.56
CA ASP A 63 7.27 9.53 -10.12
C ASP A 63 5.82 9.75 -9.64
N GLY A 64 4.92 8.91 -9.98
CA GLY A 64 3.50 9.05 -9.58
C GLY A 64 2.87 7.77 -9.07
N GLY A 65 3.66 6.71 -8.91
CA GLY A 65 3.11 5.43 -8.53
C GLY A 65 4.14 4.31 -8.54
N ILE A 66 3.78 3.22 -9.18
CA ILE A 66 4.62 2.03 -9.26
C ILE A 66 4.58 1.43 -10.67
N ARG A 67 5.63 0.70 -11.01
CA ARG A 67 5.72 -0.16 -12.18
C ARG A 67 5.78 -1.61 -11.73
N ILE A 68 5.03 -2.45 -12.37
CA ILE A 68 4.96 -3.89 -12.08
C ILE A 68 5.44 -4.68 -13.27
N GLU A 69 6.37 -5.60 -13.00
CA GLU A 69 6.82 -6.61 -13.97
C GLU A 69 6.47 -7.99 -13.42
N ALA A 70 5.59 -8.70 -14.10
CA ALA A 70 5.17 -10.04 -13.72
C ALA A 70 4.58 -10.79 -14.92
N LYS A 71 4.79 -12.10 -15.01
CA LYS A 71 4.26 -12.96 -16.04
C LYS A 71 4.50 -12.45 -17.48
N GLY A 72 5.67 -11.87 -17.72
CA GLY A 72 6.04 -11.30 -19.02
C GLY A 72 5.35 -9.98 -19.38
N LYS A 73 4.63 -9.37 -18.44
CA LYS A 73 3.94 -8.09 -18.61
C LYS A 73 4.61 -7.00 -17.80
N VAL A 74 4.63 -5.79 -18.35
CA VAL A 74 5.10 -4.58 -17.67
C VAL A 74 3.98 -3.55 -17.75
N PHE A 75 3.54 -3.02 -16.63
CA PHE A 75 2.47 -2.03 -16.59
C PHE A 75 2.56 -1.15 -15.35
N GLU A 76 1.93 0.00 -15.43
CA GLU A 76 1.78 0.95 -14.33
C GLU A 76 0.31 1.01 -13.93
N PRO A 77 -0.08 0.49 -12.75
CA PRO A 77 -1.47 0.52 -12.32
C PRO A 77 -1.92 1.93 -11.96
N ASP A 78 -3.22 2.17 -12.05
CA ASP A 78 -3.84 3.40 -11.58
C ASP A 78 -3.84 3.41 -10.03
N MET A 79 -3.10 4.37 -9.45
CA MET A 79 -2.95 4.48 -7.99
C MET A 79 -4.23 4.95 -7.28
N GLU A 80 -5.20 5.48 -8.01
CA GLU A 80 -6.50 5.91 -7.45
C GLU A 80 -7.48 4.74 -7.28
N ARG A 81 -7.16 3.58 -7.82
CA ARG A 81 -7.99 2.37 -7.76
C ARG A 81 -7.36 1.31 -6.86
N PRO A 82 -8.15 0.35 -6.33
CA PRO A 82 -7.62 -0.77 -5.57
C PRO A 82 -6.57 -1.56 -6.35
N LEU A 83 -5.36 -1.67 -5.81
CA LEU A 83 -4.22 -2.26 -6.55
C LEU A 83 -4.35 -3.76 -6.78
N LEU A 84 -4.75 -4.52 -5.76
CA LEU A 84 -4.79 -5.97 -5.86
C LEU A 84 -5.73 -6.43 -6.97
N ALA A 85 -6.91 -5.86 -7.04
CA ALA A 85 -7.91 -6.19 -8.05
C ALA A 85 -7.43 -5.82 -9.47
N GLN A 86 -6.80 -4.65 -9.63
CA GLN A 86 -6.23 -4.23 -10.90
C GLN A 86 -5.15 -5.17 -11.40
N VAL A 87 -4.19 -5.46 -10.52
CA VAL A 87 -3.03 -6.29 -10.86
C VAL A 87 -3.50 -7.72 -11.16
N ALA A 88 -4.40 -8.26 -10.37
CA ALA A 88 -4.97 -9.56 -10.62
C ALA A 88 -5.65 -9.65 -11.98
N ARG A 89 -6.39 -8.62 -12.35
CA ARG A 89 -7.04 -8.54 -13.68
C ARG A 89 -6.02 -8.47 -14.81
N GLN A 90 -5.00 -7.63 -14.68
CA GLN A 90 -3.94 -7.48 -15.68
C GLN A 90 -3.15 -8.77 -15.89
N LEU A 91 -2.91 -9.51 -14.83
CA LEU A 91 -2.17 -10.77 -14.86
C LEU A 91 -3.06 -11.99 -15.10
N ASN A 92 -4.37 -11.80 -15.18
CA ASN A 92 -5.35 -12.87 -15.31
C ASN A 92 -5.19 -13.95 -14.23
N ILE A 93 -5.10 -13.53 -12.98
CA ILE A 93 -4.98 -14.40 -11.83
C ILE A 93 -6.12 -14.20 -10.86
N ARG A 94 -6.37 -15.24 -10.05
CA ARG A 94 -7.23 -15.16 -8.87
C ARG A 94 -6.36 -15.10 -7.62
N TYR A 95 -6.82 -14.42 -6.60
CA TYR A 95 -6.12 -14.36 -5.32
C TYR A 95 -7.08 -14.62 -4.16
N ARG A 96 -6.56 -15.25 -3.11
CA ARG A 96 -7.36 -15.71 -1.97
C ARG A 96 -7.35 -14.76 -0.80
N MET A 97 -6.30 -13.95 -0.67
CA MET A 97 -6.17 -13.04 0.44
C MET A 97 -7.24 -11.94 0.42
N GLY A 98 -7.62 -11.49 1.58
CA GLY A 98 -8.42 -10.29 1.75
C GLY A 98 -7.57 -9.11 2.24
N GLN A 99 -8.17 -7.94 2.24
CA GLN A 99 -7.56 -6.73 2.79
C GLN A 99 -8.52 -6.09 3.80
N TRP A 100 -8.00 -5.77 4.97
CA TRP A 100 -8.67 -4.95 5.96
C TRP A 100 -7.94 -3.63 6.06
N LEU A 101 -8.18 -2.78 5.09
CA LEU A 101 -7.60 -1.45 5.08
C LEU A 101 -8.32 -0.55 6.08
N PRO A 102 -7.61 0.36 6.76
CA PRO A 102 -8.25 1.39 7.55
C PRO A 102 -9.18 2.23 6.66
N PRO A 103 -10.22 2.87 7.24
CA PRO A 103 -11.03 3.81 6.46
C PRO A 103 -10.17 4.88 5.78
N LYS A 104 -10.58 5.35 4.62
CA LYS A 104 -9.79 6.27 3.77
C LYS A 104 -9.27 7.52 4.48
N ALA A 105 -9.97 7.97 5.51
CA ALA A 105 -9.57 9.13 6.31
C ALA A 105 -8.37 8.86 7.21
N PHE A 106 -7.96 7.61 7.40
CA PHE A 106 -6.90 7.22 8.33
C PHE A 106 -5.76 6.54 7.60
N LYS A 107 -4.55 6.88 7.97
CA LYS A 107 -3.34 6.26 7.43
C LYS A 107 -3.22 4.80 7.84
N ASP A 108 -3.48 4.50 9.10
CA ASP A 108 -3.36 3.18 9.69
C ASP A 108 -4.46 2.92 10.73
N TRP A 109 -4.51 1.70 11.21
CA TRP A 109 -5.51 1.31 12.21
C TRP A 109 -5.31 1.99 13.57
N ASN A 110 -4.08 2.30 13.94
CA ASN A 110 -3.79 3.01 15.18
C ASN A 110 -4.37 4.44 15.14
N ASP A 111 -4.16 5.14 14.04
CA ASP A 111 -4.75 6.46 13.83
C ASP A 111 -6.28 6.41 13.80
N CYS A 112 -6.85 5.34 13.24
CA CYS A 112 -8.29 5.12 13.27
C CYS A 112 -8.82 4.95 14.71
N LEU A 113 -8.15 4.13 15.52
CA LEU A 113 -8.52 3.93 16.93
C LEU A 113 -8.39 5.19 17.76
N LEU A 114 -7.39 6.03 17.48
CA LEU A 114 -7.15 7.30 18.17
C LEU A 114 -7.94 8.47 17.57
N ASN A 115 -8.74 8.22 16.54
CA ASN A 115 -9.50 9.24 15.79
C ASN A 115 -8.62 10.40 15.30
N ARG A 116 -7.49 10.05 14.66
CA ARG A 116 -6.54 11.00 14.07
C ARG A 116 -6.59 10.91 12.55
N PRO A 117 -7.55 11.57 11.87
CA PRO A 117 -7.66 11.51 10.42
C PRO A 117 -6.48 12.21 9.73
N MET A 118 -6.13 11.73 8.53
CA MET A 118 -5.19 12.42 7.67
C MET A 118 -5.77 13.77 7.22
N GLU A 119 -4.89 14.77 7.08
CA GLU A 119 -5.30 16.04 6.49
C GLU A 119 -5.62 15.86 4.99
N PRO A 120 -6.63 16.59 4.46
CA PRO A 120 -6.93 16.53 3.04
C PRO A 120 -5.73 16.95 2.19
N VAL A 121 -5.34 16.13 1.19
CA VAL A 121 -4.22 16.37 0.29
C VAL A 121 -4.33 17.73 -0.45
N ILE A 122 -5.56 18.16 -0.73
CA ILE A 122 -5.84 19.45 -1.39
C ILE A 122 -5.39 20.64 -0.55
N SER A 123 -5.54 20.60 0.79
CA SER A 123 -5.07 21.69 1.67
C SER A 123 -3.55 21.74 1.76
N GLN A 124 -2.86 20.60 1.77
CA GLN A 124 -1.39 20.55 1.77
C GLN A 124 -0.79 21.16 0.50
N HIS A 125 -1.31 20.83 -0.66
CA HIS A 125 -0.86 21.44 -1.93
C HIS A 125 -1.15 22.93 -2.01
N LYS A 126 -2.20 23.40 -1.38
CA LYS A 126 -2.54 24.81 -1.34
C LYS A 126 -1.59 25.59 -0.43
N GLU A 127 -1.25 25.06 0.72
CA GLU A 127 -0.27 25.65 1.64
C GLU A 127 1.12 25.68 1.04
N GLU A 128 1.58 24.62 0.40
CA GLU A 128 2.86 24.58 -0.31
C GLU A 128 2.92 25.61 -1.45
N ARG A 129 1.84 25.78 -2.21
CA ARG A 129 1.75 26.79 -3.26
C ARG A 129 1.80 28.22 -2.70
N GLU A 130 1.13 28.48 -1.60
CA GLU A 130 1.15 29.78 -0.95
C GLU A 130 2.52 30.11 -0.35
N GLN A 131 3.20 29.14 0.26
CA GLN A 131 4.56 29.29 0.75
C GLN A 131 5.55 29.56 -0.39
N ASN A 132 5.49 28.81 -1.48
CA ASN A 132 6.36 29.01 -2.65
C ASN A 132 6.13 30.37 -3.31
N LEU A 133 4.90 30.85 -3.38
CA LEU A 133 4.57 32.17 -3.90
C LEU A 133 5.09 33.28 -2.99
N SER A 134 5.02 33.13 -1.68
CA SER A 134 5.55 34.12 -0.73
C SER A 134 7.08 34.19 -0.77
N GLU A 135 7.77 33.06 -0.91
CA GLU A 135 9.22 33.00 -1.06
C GLU A 135 9.69 33.64 -2.38
N GLN A 136 8.99 33.42 -3.48
CA GLN A 136 9.27 34.05 -4.76
C GLN A 136 9.07 35.57 -4.72
N ARG A 137 8.05 36.06 -4.03
CA ARG A 137 7.83 37.50 -3.81
C ARG A 137 8.95 38.15 -3.00
N ASN A 138 9.42 37.46 -1.95
CA ASN A 138 10.53 37.93 -1.11
C ASN A 138 11.88 37.96 -1.88
N LYS A 139 12.12 37.01 -2.78
CA LYS A 139 13.30 37.01 -3.65
C LYS A 139 13.26 38.12 -4.71
N GLY A 140 12.07 38.51 -5.20
CA GLY A 140 11.89 39.60 -6.13
C GLY A 140 12.08 41.02 -5.54
N ARG A 141 12.07 41.16 -4.20
CA ARG A 141 12.24 42.43 -3.49
C ARG A 141 13.68 42.76 -3.09
N LYS A 142 14.65 41.89 -3.36
CA LYS A 142 16.07 42.05 -3.02
C LYS A 142 16.93 42.61 -4.16
N ILE A 143 16.36 43.43 -5.01
CA ILE A 143 17.13 44.15 -6.04
C ILE A 143 17.46 45.54 -5.51
#